data_bfd65fc0781864388c1a09cad3baaa27
#
_entry.id   bfd65fc0781864388c1a09cad3baaa27
#
_cell.length_a   1.000
_cell.length_b   1.000
_cell.length_c   1.000
_cell.angle_alpha   90.00
_cell.angle_beta   90.00
_cell.angle_gamma   90.00
#
_symmetry.space_group_name_H-M   'P 1'
#
loop_
_entity.id
_entity.type
_entity.pdbx_description
1 polymer ?
#
loop_
_entity_poly.entity_id
_entity_poly.type
_entity_poly.pdbx_seq_one_letter_code
_entity_poly.pdbx_strand_id
1 'polypeptide(L)'
;MSDHAHGTTPPFSEDAWDERYRSAQRVWSGNPNPQLVAEVAGLSPGRALDVGCGEGADAIWLARAGWTVVAADISGVALERAAQHARDTDQSAAARIEWRRVDLLVHPPEASSFDLVSAKFMQLPPELRTALFTSLAAATRNGGMLLVVGHHPSDLDTGVRRPPMPEVFYAPEEIAGLLDGSWTVRACEARPRAATTPDGAEVTIHDTVLAAILSSAN
;
A
#
# COMPACT_ATOMS: atom_id res chain seq x y z
N MET A 1 31.11 0.23 -33.60
CA MET A 1 31.22 0.09 -32.14
C MET A 1 29.97 0.76 -31.59
N SER A 2 28.94 -0.04 -31.36
CA SER A 2 27.66 0.46 -30.83
C SER A 2 27.68 0.26 -29.32
N ASP A 3 27.80 1.37 -28.62
CA ASP A 3 27.75 1.45 -27.17
C ASP A 3 26.31 1.19 -26.73
N HIS A 4 26.03 -0.02 -26.27
CA HIS A 4 24.77 -0.33 -25.62
C HIS A 4 24.86 0.18 -24.19
N ALA A 5 24.44 1.42 -23.98
CA ALA A 5 24.15 1.93 -22.65
C ALA A 5 23.11 0.99 -22.02
N HIS A 6 23.55 0.15 -21.07
CA HIS A 6 22.67 -0.57 -20.17
C HIS A 6 22.02 0.46 -19.25
N GLY A 7 20.90 1.04 -19.71
CA GLY A 7 20.07 1.88 -18.89
C GLY A 7 19.57 1.05 -17.70
N THR A 8 20.02 1.39 -16.48
CA THR A 8 19.47 0.78 -15.26
C THR A 8 17.99 1.11 -15.19
N THR A 9 17.14 0.10 -15.22
CA THR A 9 15.68 0.24 -15.05
C THR A 9 15.41 0.99 -13.74
N PRO A 10 14.64 2.08 -13.74
CA PRO A 10 14.33 2.81 -12.52
C PRO A 10 13.67 1.87 -11.49
N PRO A 11 14.10 1.89 -10.21
CA PRO A 11 13.70 0.89 -9.21
C PRO A 11 12.20 0.85 -8.89
N PHE A 12 11.46 1.90 -9.26
CA PHE A 12 10.00 2.00 -9.02
C PHE A 12 9.19 1.91 -10.31
N SER A 13 9.82 1.52 -11.44
CA SER A 13 9.14 1.38 -12.72
C SER A 13 8.34 0.08 -12.81
N GLU A 14 7.41 0.03 -13.76
CA GLU A 14 6.65 -1.15 -14.10
C GLU A 14 7.56 -2.36 -14.41
N ASP A 15 8.57 -2.17 -15.28
CA ASP A 15 9.48 -3.24 -15.67
C ASP A 15 10.24 -3.83 -14.47
N ALA A 16 10.66 -2.98 -13.51
CA ALA A 16 11.35 -3.43 -12.31
C ALA A 16 10.44 -4.28 -11.40
N TRP A 17 9.18 -3.87 -11.24
CA TRP A 17 8.21 -4.62 -10.47
C TRP A 17 7.79 -5.91 -11.17
N ASP A 18 7.53 -5.86 -12.47
CA ASP A 18 7.20 -7.04 -13.26
C ASP A 18 8.30 -8.11 -13.20
N GLU A 19 9.58 -7.69 -13.33
CA GLU A 19 10.72 -8.60 -13.18
C GLU A 19 10.79 -9.20 -11.77
N ARG A 20 10.59 -8.39 -10.73
CA ARG A 20 10.54 -8.88 -9.35
C ARG A 20 9.45 -9.93 -9.16
N TYR A 21 8.25 -9.70 -9.71
CA TYR A 21 7.17 -10.70 -9.60
C TYR A 21 7.47 -11.94 -10.43
N ARG A 22 8.10 -11.85 -11.61
CA ARG A 22 8.51 -13.02 -12.40
C ARG A 22 9.59 -13.84 -11.72
N SER A 23 10.46 -13.24 -10.93
CA SER A 23 11.61 -13.91 -10.27
C SER A 23 11.21 -14.90 -9.18
N ALA A 24 9.97 -14.91 -8.69
CA ALA A 24 9.48 -15.82 -7.67
C ALA A 24 8.02 -16.24 -7.94
N GLN A 25 7.64 -17.43 -7.49
CA GLN A 25 6.24 -17.88 -7.57
C GLN A 25 5.31 -17.03 -6.70
N ARG A 26 5.81 -16.58 -5.54
CA ARG A 26 5.14 -15.67 -4.62
C ARG A 26 6.17 -14.73 -4.03
N VAL A 27 5.88 -13.44 -4.06
CA VAL A 27 6.76 -12.40 -3.50
C VAL A 27 6.38 -12.07 -2.07
N TRP A 28 5.07 -12.09 -1.76
CA TRP A 28 4.53 -11.71 -0.46
C TRP A 28 3.91 -12.90 0.29
N SER A 29 3.60 -12.70 1.57
CA SER A 29 3.06 -13.76 2.45
C SER A 29 1.71 -14.34 1.98
N GLY A 30 0.92 -13.56 1.24
CA GLY A 30 -0.46 -13.89 0.86
C GLY A 30 -1.48 -13.69 1.99
N ASN A 31 -1.04 -13.18 3.16
CA ASN A 31 -1.92 -12.77 4.25
C ASN A 31 -2.24 -11.28 4.16
N PRO A 32 -3.43 -10.84 4.58
CA PRO A 32 -3.74 -9.42 4.66
C PRO A 32 -2.84 -8.72 5.68
N ASN A 33 -2.58 -7.44 5.43
CA ASN A 33 -1.80 -6.61 6.32
C ASN A 33 -2.51 -6.50 7.69
N PRO A 34 -1.85 -6.81 8.82
CA PRO A 34 -2.49 -6.80 10.13
C PRO A 34 -2.96 -5.41 10.56
N GLN A 35 -2.30 -4.34 10.12
CA GLN A 35 -2.72 -2.97 10.41
C GLN A 35 -3.99 -2.62 9.64
N LEU A 36 -4.12 -3.06 8.38
CA LEU A 36 -5.37 -2.93 7.62
C LEU A 36 -6.52 -3.64 8.34
N VAL A 37 -6.31 -4.89 8.76
CA VAL A 37 -7.32 -5.68 9.47
C VAL A 37 -7.76 -4.96 10.75
N ALA A 38 -6.80 -4.44 11.53
CA ALA A 38 -7.08 -3.75 12.80
C ALA A 38 -7.89 -2.47 12.60
N GLU A 39 -7.50 -1.62 11.63
CA GLU A 39 -8.13 -0.30 11.44
C GLU A 39 -9.48 -0.37 10.74
N VAL A 40 -9.70 -1.38 9.90
CA VAL A 40 -10.89 -1.49 9.04
C VAL A 40 -12.00 -2.37 9.64
N ALA A 41 -11.69 -3.21 10.65
CA ALA A 41 -12.62 -4.18 11.21
C ALA A 41 -13.94 -3.61 11.73
N GLY A 42 -13.96 -2.33 12.14
CA GLY A 42 -15.15 -1.65 12.66
C GLY A 42 -15.88 -0.77 11.65
N LEU A 43 -15.41 -0.70 10.40
CA LEU A 43 -16.00 0.16 9.38
C LEU A 43 -17.10 -0.56 8.61
N SER A 44 -18.14 0.18 8.24
CA SER A 44 -19.14 -0.31 7.30
C SER A 44 -18.52 -0.43 5.90
N PRO A 45 -18.67 -1.57 5.21
CA PRO A 45 -18.15 -1.74 3.87
C PRO A 45 -18.73 -0.73 2.89
N GLY A 46 -17.88 -0.21 2.01
CA GLY A 46 -18.18 0.71 0.95
C GLY A 46 -17.27 0.47 -0.25
N ARG A 47 -16.82 1.53 -0.91
CA ARG A 47 -15.87 1.47 -2.03
C ARG A 47 -14.45 1.71 -1.50
N ALA A 48 -13.55 0.76 -1.71
CA ALA A 48 -12.15 0.84 -1.28
C ALA A 48 -11.20 0.96 -2.47
N LEU A 49 -10.12 1.73 -2.29
CA LEU A 49 -8.93 1.73 -3.15
C LEU A 49 -7.80 1.05 -2.40
N ASP A 50 -7.28 -0.03 -2.96
CA ASP A 50 -6.08 -0.73 -2.49
C ASP A 50 -4.90 -0.37 -3.40
N VAL A 51 -3.98 0.45 -2.88
CA VAL A 51 -2.87 1.08 -3.61
C VAL A 51 -1.62 0.22 -3.52
N GLY A 52 -1.03 -0.12 -4.68
CA GLY A 52 0.09 -1.06 -4.73
C GLY A 52 -0.33 -2.44 -4.25
N CYS A 53 -1.46 -2.95 -4.76
CA CYS A 53 -2.13 -4.15 -4.24
C CYS A 53 -1.31 -5.44 -4.40
N GLY A 54 -0.28 -5.44 -5.24
CA GLY A 54 0.59 -6.58 -5.50
C GLY A 54 -0.19 -7.84 -5.86
N GLU A 55 0.05 -8.94 -5.15
CA GLU A 55 -0.63 -10.24 -5.36
C GLU A 55 -2.02 -10.31 -4.70
N GLY A 56 -2.57 -9.18 -4.24
CA GLY A 56 -3.99 -8.97 -3.95
C GLY A 56 -4.49 -9.46 -2.59
N ALA A 57 -3.62 -9.78 -1.63
CA ALA A 57 -4.04 -10.33 -0.34
C ALA A 57 -5.02 -9.40 0.42
N ASP A 58 -4.73 -8.11 0.44
CA ASP A 58 -5.54 -7.08 1.09
C ASP A 58 -6.85 -6.83 0.35
N ALA A 59 -6.79 -6.73 -0.99
CA ALA A 59 -7.98 -6.57 -1.83
C ALA A 59 -8.96 -7.73 -1.67
N ILE A 60 -8.47 -8.98 -1.64
CA ILE A 60 -9.29 -10.17 -1.44
C ILE A 60 -9.91 -10.17 -0.04
N TRP A 61 -9.13 -9.80 0.99
CA TRP A 61 -9.65 -9.71 2.35
C TRP A 61 -10.76 -8.65 2.47
N LEU A 62 -10.55 -7.45 1.92
CA LEU A 62 -11.55 -6.39 1.88
C LEU A 62 -12.83 -6.85 1.16
N ALA A 63 -12.70 -7.51 0.00
CA ALA A 63 -13.84 -8.02 -0.76
C ALA A 63 -14.65 -9.07 0.01
N ARG A 64 -13.98 -9.97 0.75
CA ARG A 64 -14.61 -10.93 1.67
C ARG A 64 -15.34 -10.23 2.82
N ALA A 65 -14.82 -9.11 3.29
CA ALA A 65 -15.46 -8.27 4.30
C ALA A 65 -16.62 -7.42 3.73
N GLY A 66 -16.95 -7.56 2.43
CA GLY A 66 -18.09 -6.92 1.79
C GLY A 66 -17.78 -5.64 1.02
N TRP A 67 -16.52 -5.20 0.98
CA TRP A 67 -16.09 -4.01 0.24
C TRP A 67 -16.17 -4.23 -1.28
N THR A 68 -16.47 -3.17 -2.03
CA THR A 68 -16.21 -3.11 -3.47
C THR A 68 -14.83 -2.48 -3.66
N VAL A 69 -13.89 -3.22 -4.23
CA VAL A 69 -12.47 -2.85 -4.22
C VAL A 69 -11.99 -2.49 -5.61
N VAL A 70 -11.31 -1.37 -5.74
CA VAL A 70 -10.42 -1.07 -6.85
C VAL A 70 -9.00 -1.40 -6.37
N ALA A 71 -8.42 -2.46 -6.90
CA ALA A 71 -7.08 -2.92 -6.57
C ALA A 71 -6.12 -2.43 -7.66
N ALA A 72 -5.32 -1.42 -7.33
CA ALA A 72 -4.44 -0.72 -8.27
C ALA A 72 -2.99 -1.13 -8.06
N ASP A 73 -2.30 -1.48 -9.14
CA ASP A 73 -0.86 -1.75 -9.16
C ASP A 73 -0.27 -1.34 -10.52
N ILE A 74 1.02 -1.01 -10.53
CA ILE A 74 1.74 -0.72 -11.76
C ILE A 74 2.10 -2.02 -12.50
N SER A 75 2.28 -3.14 -11.78
CA SER A 75 2.69 -4.43 -12.34
C SER A 75 1.50 -5.21 -12.90
N GLY A 76 1.52 -5.46 -14.21
CA GLY A 76 0.57 -6.36 -14.87
C GLY A 76 0.70 -7.80 -14.39
N VAL A 77 1.92 -8.26 -14.13
CA VAL A 77 2.22 -9.63 -13.64
C VAL A 77 1.61 -9.86 -12.25
N ALA A 78 1.72 -8.89 -11.35
CA ALA A 78 1.11 -8.98 -10.02
C ALA A 78 -0.41 -9.09 -10.11
N LEU A 79 -1.04 -8.22 -10.90
CA LEU A 79 -2.49 -8.17 -11.08
C LEU A 79 -3.07 -9.45 -11.70
N GLU A 80 -2.39 -10.05 -12.69
CA GLU A 80 -2.80 -11.32 -13.29
C GLU A 80 -2.82 -12.44 -12.24
N ARG A 81 -1.78 -12.53 -11.41
CA ARG A 81 -1.69 -13.50 -10.30
C ARG A 81 -2.76 -13.26 -9.24
N ALA A 82 -2.95 -11.99 -8.85
CA ALA A 82 -3.95 -11.60 -7.87
C ALA A 82 -5.36 -11.96 -8.35
N ALA A 83 -5.70 -11.64 -9.58
CA ALA A 83 -6.99 -11.95 -10.18
C ALA A 83 -7.23 -13.47 -10.28
N GLN A 84 -6.20 -14.24 -10.67
CA GLN A 84 -6.30 -15.69 -10.71
C GLN A 84 -6.50 -16.27 -9.31
N HIS A 85 -5.70 -15.84 -8.34
CA HIS A 85 -5.80 -16.29 -6.95
C HIS A 85 -7.18 -15.98 -6.34
N ALA A 86 -7.74 -14.79 -6.59
CA ALA A 86 -9.08 -14.43 -6.13
C ALA A 86 -10.15 -15.38 -6.71
N ARG A 87 -10.11 -15.66 -8.02
CA ARG A 87 -11.05 -16.59 -8.68
C ARG A 87 -10.95 -18.01 -8.12
N ASP A 88 -9.74 -18.49 -7.86
CA ASP A 88 -9.49 -19.85 -7.40
C ASP A 88 -9.89 -20.06 -5.94
N THR A 89 -9.84 -19.00 -5.13
CA THR A 89 -10.10 -19.09 -3.69
C THR A 89 -11.50 -18.64 -3.28
N ASP A 90 -12.07 -17.63 -3.96
CA ASP A 90 -13.37 -17.08 -3.61
C ASP A 90 -13.97 -16.27 -4.78
N GLN A 91 -14.81 -16.90 -5.58
CA GLN A 91 -15.48 -16.26 -6.73
C GLN A 91 -16.37 -15.08 -6.34
N SER A 92 -17.00 -15.14 -5.16
CA SER A 92 -17.87 -14.06 -4.69
C SER A 92 -17.10 -12.82 -4.29
N ALA A 93 -15.92 -12.99 -3.68
CA ALA A 93 -14.99 -11.91 -3.41
C ALA A 93 -14.37 -11.39 -4.73
N ALA A 94 -13.96 -12.28 -5.64
CA ALA A 94 -13.40 -11.90 -6.93
C ALA A 94 -14.33 -10.99 -7.74
N ALA A 95 -15.65 -11.24 -7.69
CA ALA A 95 -16.66 -10.42 -8.36
C ALA A 95 -16.80 -8.99 -7.78
N ARG A 96 -16.22 -8.70 -6.62
CA ARG A 96 -16.22 -7.39 -5.97
C ARG A 96 -14.93 -6.60 -6.21
N ILE A 97 -13.95 -7.17 -6.94
CA ILE A 97 -12.63 -6.55 -7.14
C ILE A 97 -12.47 -6.17 -8.60
N GLU A 98 -12.21 -4.89 -8.82
CA GLU A 98 -11.69 -4.36 -10.08
C GLU A 98 -10.17 -4.31 -10.01
N TRP A 99 -9.48 -5.10 -10.83
CA TRP A 99 -8.03 -5.09 -10.96
C TRP A 99 -7.61 -4.05 -11.98
N ARG A 100 -6.89 -3.01 -11.53
CA ARG A 100 -6.54 -1.85 -12.36
C ARG A 100 -5.04 -1.70 -12.48
N ARG A 101 -4.50 -1.92 -13.70
CA ARG A 101 -3.12 -1.58 -14.01
C ARG A 101 -3.00 -0.09 -14.23
N VAL A 102 -2.29 0.60 -13.35
CA VAL A 102 -2.14 2.05 -13.40
C VAL A 102 -0.92 2.50 -12.61
N ASP A 103 -0.18 3.46 -13.14
CA ASP A 103 0.79 4.25 -12.38
C ASP A 103 0.04 5.43 -11.74
N LEU A 104 -0.16 5.36 -10.43
CA LEU A 104 -0.87 6.38 -9.66
C LEU A 104 -0.05 7.67 -9.47
N LEU A 105 1.25 7.66 -9.78
CA LEU A 105 2.06 8.89 -9.83
C LEU A 105 1.77 9.71 -11.09
N VAL A 106 1.37 9.06 -12.18
CA VAL A 106 1.05 9.69 -13.46
C VAL A 106 -0.46 9.93 -13.61
N HIS A 107 -1.25 8.97 -13.13
CA HIS A 107 -2.71 8.97 -13.22
C HIS A 107 -3.32 8.88 -11.83
N PRO A 108 -3.46 10.00 -11.11
CA PRO A 108 -4.00 10.02 -9.76
C PRO A 108 -5.43 9.45 -9.73
N PRO A 109 -5.86 8.86 -8.60
CA PRO A 109 -7.21 8.34 -8.48
C PRO A 109 -8.24 9.46 -8.47
N GLU A 110 -9.49 9.11 -8.85
CA GLU A 110 -10.61 10.05 -8.87
C GLU A 110 -10.86 10.64 -7.47
N ALA A 111 -10.94 11.97 -7.39
CA ALA A 111 -11.14 12.68 -6.13
C ALA A 111 -12.49 12.33 -5.48
N SER A 112 -12.52 12.30 -4.14
CA SER A 112 -13.72 12.10 -3.31
C SER A 112 -14.54 10.86 -3.68
N SER A 113 -13.88 9.76 -4.07
CA SER A 113 -14.54 8.58 -4.67
C SER A 113 -14.54 7.35 -3.79
N PHE A 114 -13.73 7.31 -2.72
CA PHE A 114 -13.53 6.11 -1.94
C PHE A 114 -13.87 6.31 -0.45
N ASP A 115 -14.54 5.31 0.15
CA ASP A 115 -14.79 5.21 1.59
C ASP A 115 -13.54 4.82 2.36
N LEU A 116 -12.65 4.06 1.71
CA LEU A 116 -11.37 3.64 2.22
C LEU A 116 -10.33 3.81 1.13
N VAL A 117 -9.27 4.54 1.42
CA VAL A 117 -8.04 4.57 0.61
C VAL A 117 -6.94 3.96 1.46
N SER A 118 -6.36 2.85 0.99
CA SER A 118 -5.39 2.07 1.74
C SER A 118 -4.10 1.88 0.94
N ALA A 119 -2.99 2.37 1.46
CA ALA A 119 -1.67 2.29 0.84
C ALA A 119 -0.67 1.63 1.81
N LYS A 120 -0.14 0.46 1.42
CA LYS A 120 0.80 -0.29 2.25
C LYS A 120 2.15 -0.42 1.57
N PHE A 121 3.21 -0.07 2.32
CA PHE A 121 4.60 -0.19 1.90
C PHE A 121 4.92 0.49 0.56
N MET A 122 4.25 1.63 0.29
CA MET A 122 4.60 2.53 -0.80
C MET A 122 5.87 3.31 -0.44
N GLN A 123 7.00 2.60 -0.53
CA GLN A 123 8.33 3.08 -0.15
C GLN A 123 8.96 3.87 -1.30
N LEU A 124 8.53 5.11 -1.47
CA LEU A 124 8.95 6.02 -2.52
C LEU A 124 9.87 7.12 -1.97
N PRO A 125 10.74 7.70 -2.80
CA PRO A 125 11.47 8.93 -2.46
C PRO A 125 10.52 10.05 -2.01
N PRO A 126 10.98 11.00 -1.16
CA PRO A 126 10.12 11.99 -0.50
C PRO A 126 9.20 12.77 -1.44
N GLU A 127 9.71 13.22 -2.59
CA GLU A 127 8.94 14.02 -3.55
C GLU A 127 7.80 13.21 -4.18
N LEU A 128 8.08 11.98 -4.64
CA LEU A 128 7.08 11.09 -5.22
C LEU A 128 6.07 10.64 -4.15
N ARG A 129 6.56 10.38 -2.93
CA ARG A 129 5.73 10.00 -1.78
C ARG A 129 4.74 11.10 -1.42
N THR A 130 5.19 12.35 -1.32
CA THR A 130 4.34 13.50 -1.04
C THR A 130 3.26 13.67 -2.10
N ALA A 131 3.63 13.60 -3.39
CA ALA A 131 2.67 13.70 -4.49
C ALA A 131 1.62 12.59 -4.44
N LEU A 132 2.05 11.34 -4.22
CA LEU A 132 1.14 10.20 -4.11
C LEU A 132 0.17 10.39 -2.94
N PHE A 133 0.65 10.59 -1.71
CA PHE A 133 -0.22 10.65 -0.54
C PHE A 133 -1.16 11.85 -0.54
N THR A 134 -0.75 12.98 -1.13
CA THR A 134 -1.65 14.11 -1.38
C THR A 134 -2.79 13.72 -2.32
N SER A 135 -2.50 13.00 -3.40
CA SER A 135 -3.53 12.53 -4.33
C SER A 135 -4.46 11.48 -3.72
N LEU A 136 -3.92 10.61 -2.85
CA LEU A 136 -4.69 9.62 -2.11
C LEU A 136 -5.61 10.27 -1.07
N ALA A 137 -5.15 11.29 -0.38
CA ALA A 137 -5.99 12.09 0.51
C ALA A 137 -7.15 12.73 -0.27
N ALA A 138 -6.88 13.33 -1.44
CA ALA A 138 -7.92 13.91 -2.29
C ALA A 138 -8.93 12.88 -2.83
N ALA A 139 -8.53 11.62 -3.00
CA ALA A 139 -9.40 10.53 -3.45
C ALA A 139 -10.35 10.02 -2.36
N THR A 140 -10.06 10.31 -1.09
CA THR A 140 -10.90 9.95 0.05
C THR A 140 -12.13 10.85 0.10
N ARG A 141 -13.32 10.28 0.20
CA ARG A 141 -14.56 11.05 0.31
C ARG A 141 -14.84 11.50 1.75
N ASN A 142 -15.75 12.42 1.92
CA ASN A 142 -16.22 12.84 3.25
C ASN A 142 -16.71 11.63 4.06
N GLY A 143 -16.25 11.50 5.29
CA GLY A 143 -16.49 10.36 6.16
C GLY A 143 -15.65 9.13 5.85
N GLY A 144 -14.85 9.16 4.78
CA GLY A 144 -13.94 8.09 4.39
C GLY A 144 -12.63 8.10 5.19
N MET A 145 -11.92 6.99 5.14
CA MET A 145 -10.64 6.78 5.82
C MET A 145 -9.48 6.72 4.82
N LEU A 146 -8.41 7.43 5.13
CA LEU A 146 -7.08 7.21 4.57
C LEU A 146 -6.26 6.37 5.56
N LEU A 147 -5.76 5.21 5.10
CA LEU A 147 -4.87 4.34 5.85
C LEU A 147 -3.53 4.22 5.11
N VAL A 148 -2.46 4.62 5.76
CA VAL A 148 -1.10 4.46 5.25
C VAL A 148 -0.30 3.60 6.21
N VAL A 149 0.35 2.56 5.68
CA VAL A 149 1.26 1.69 6.43
C VAL A 149 2.61 1.65 5.70
N GLY A 150 3.70 1.80 6.43
CA GLY A 150 5.04 1.80 5.85
C GLY A 150 6.10 1.23 6.77
N HIS A 151 7.36 1.21 6.28
CA HIS A 151 8.50 0.91 7.14
C HIS A 151 8.91 2.16 7.90
N HIS A 152 9.01 2.05 9.22
CA HIS A 152 9.45 3.15 10.06
C HIS A 152 10.98 3.33 10.01
N PRO A 153 11.52 4.56 10.09
CA PRO A 153 12.96 4.81 10.07
C PRO A 153 13.77 4.07 11.12
N SER A 154 13.18 3.72 12.28
CA SER A 154 13.85 2.93 13.31
C SER A 154 14.26 1.52 12.86
N ASP A 155 13.73 1.04 11.74
CA ASP A 155 14.08 -0.29 11.22
C ASP A 155 15.45 -0.31 10.53
N LEU A 156 16.02 0.83 10.21
CA LEU A 156 17.31 0.94 9.51
C LEU A 156 18.46 0.30 10.29
N ASP A 157 18.38 0.31 11.62
CA ASP A 157 19.44 -0.19 12.51
C ASP A 157 19.14 -1.60 13.04
N THR A 158 18.05 -2.26 12.61
CA THR A 158 17.61 -3.54 13.18
C THR A 158 18.27 -4.78 12.55
N GLY A 159 19.01 -4.61 11.43
CA GLY A 159 19.58 -5.73 10.67
C GLY A 159 18.57 -6.56 9.87
N VAL A 160 17.28 -6.25 9.94
CA VAL A 160 16.26 -6.88 9.10
C VAL A 160 16.41 -6.43 7.65
N ARG A 161 16.20 -7.34 6.71
CA ARG A 161 16.26 -7.01 5.28
C ARG A 161 15.22 -5.95 4.92
N ARG A 162 15.70 -4.81 4.45
CA ARG A 162 14.92 -3.62 4.05
C ARG A 162 15.38 -3.08 2.70
N PRO A 163 14.60 -2.21 2.04
CA PRO A 163 15.10 -1.45 0.90
C PRO A 163 16.41 -0.73 1.25
N PRO A 164 17.42 -0.77 0.37
CA PRO A 164 18.75 -0.16 0.64
C PRO A 164 18.78 1.36 0.45
N MET A 165 17.64 2.03 0.56
CA MET A 165 17.44 3.46 0.37
C MET A 165 16.82 4.05 1.63
N PRO A 166 17.59 4.65 2.54
CA PRO A 166 17.06 5.21 3.80
C PRO A 166 15.98 6.28 3.59
N GLU A 167 16.03 7.03 2.51
CA GLU A 167 15.08 8.10 2.18
C GLU A 167 13.67 7.62 1.88
N VAL A 168 13.47 6.33 1.61
CA VAL A 168 12.12 5.78 1.38
C VAL A 168 11.38 5.42 2.66
N PHE A 169 12.06 5.44 3.81
CA PHE A 169 11.42 5.26 5.12
C PHE A 169 10.82 6.58 5.58
N TYR A 170 9.74 6.52 6.32
CA TYR A 170 9.05 7.71 6.82
C TYR A 170 8.33 7.46 8.13
N ALA A 171 8.26 8.49 8.95
CA ALA A 171 7.46 8.50 10.16
C ALA A 171 6.00 8.85 9.85
N PRO A 172 5.02 8.40 10.64
CA PRO A 172 3.62 8.67 10.37
C PRO A 172 3.28 10.17 10.43
N GLU A 173 4.01 10.97 11.19
CA GLU A 173 3.86 12.41 11.31
C GLU A 173 4.15 13.15 9.98
N GLU A 174 5.04 12.62 9.15
CA GLU A 174 5.31 13.18 7.82
C GLU A 174 4.07 13.15 6.94
N ILE A 175 3.31 12.04 7.02
CA ILE A 175 2.09 11.88 6.22
C ILE A 175 0.94 12.67 6.85
N ALA A 176 0.83 12.66 8.19
CA ALA A 176 -0.15 13.46 8.90
C ALA A 176 0.00 14.96 8.60
N GLY A 177 1.25 15.44 8.43
CA GLY A 177 1.54 16.83 8.06
C GLY A 177 1.07 17.24 6.65
N LEU A 178 0.69 16.30 5.79
CA LEU A 178 0.08 16.58 4.48
C LEU A 178 -1.44 16.81 4.56
N LEU A 179 -2.06 16.46 5.69
CA LEU A 179 -3.49 16.56 5.92
C LEU A 179 -3.83 17.93 6.54
N ASP A 180 -4.92 18.52 6.11
CA ASP A 180 -5.42 19.77 6.67
C ASP A 180 -6.33 19.56 7.90
N GLY A 181 -6.88 20.65 8.45
CA GLY A 181 -7.73 20.61 9.64
C GLY A 181 -9.10 19.92 9.46
N SER A 182 -9.42 19.46 8.24
CA SER A 182 -10.65 18.69 7.99
C SER A 182 -10.51 17.20 8.32
N TRP A 183 -9.31 16.76 8.68
CA TRP A 183 -9.04 15.37 9.01
C TRP A 183 -9.02 15.11 10.51
N THR A 184 -9.65 14.02 10.93
CA THR A 184 -9.54 13.49 12.31
C THR A 184 -8.59 12.32 12.31
N VAL A 185 -7.40 12.49 12.88
CA VAL A 185 -6.40 11.44 13.02
C VAL A 185 -6.83 10.44 14.08
N ARG A 186 -6.93 9.16 13.70
CA ARG A 186 -7.30 8.03 14.58
C ARG A 186 -6.06 7.29 15.09
N ALA A 187 -5.05 7.14 14.24
CA ALA A 187 -3.74 6.59 14.58
C ALA A 187 -2.66 7.38 13.85
N CYS A 188 -1.58 7.72 14.55
CA CYS A 188 -0.36 8.31 14.01
C CYS A 188 0.78 7.80 14.88
N GLU A 189 1.29 6.59 14.58
CA GLU A 189 2.18 5.89 15.49
C GLU A 189 3.10 4.88 14.80
N ALA A 190 4.22 4.56 15.44
CA ALA A 190 5.10 3.47 15.07
C ALA A 190 4.65 2.20 15.82
N ARG A 191 4.04 1.23 15.12
CA ARG A 191 3.53 -0.01 15.75
C ARG A 191 4.58 -1.10 15.77
N PRO A 192 4.97 -1.61 16.95
CA PRO A 192 5.96 -2.65 17.05
C PRO A 192 5.41 -3.99 16.56
N ARG A 193 6.28 -4.79 15.94
CA ARG A 193 6.05 -6.21 15.64
C ARG A 193 7.35 -7.01 15.67
N ALA A 194 7.25 -8.28 15.99
CA ALA A 194 8.39 -9.18 15.95
C ALA A 194 8.84 -9.45 14.50
N ALA A 195 10.13 -9.57 14.31
CA ALA A 195 10.75 -9.99 13.06
C ALA A 195 12.02 -10.79 13.35
N THR A 196 12.52 -11.47 12.31
CA THR A 196 13.75 -12.26 12.41
C THR A 196 14.76 -11.70 11.41
N THR A 197 15.96 -11.47 11.87
CA THR A 197 17.10 -11.07 11.03
C THR A 197 17.58 -12.24 10.15
N PRO A 198 18.36 -12.01 9.09
CA PRO A 198 18.89 -13.08 8.22
C PRO A 198 19.76 -14.13 8.97
N ASP A 199 20.39 -13.75 10.07
CA ASP A 199 21.19 -14.63 10.94
C ASP A 199 20.36 -15.33 12.03
N GLY A 200 19.02 -15.12 12.05
CA GLY A 200 18.09 -15.82 12.92
C GLY A 200 17.80 -15.13 14.26
N ALA A 201 18.32 -13.93 14.51
CA ALA A 201 18.02 -13.20 15.75
C ALA A 201 16.60 -12.61 15.72
N GLU A 202 15.90 -12.70 16.85
CA GLU A 202 14.60 -12.03 17.04
C GLU A 202 14.82 -10.56 17.36
N VAL A 203 14.12 -9.69 16.63
CA VAL A 203 14.17 -8.24 16.81
C VAL A 203 12.78 -7.64 16.77
N THR A 204 12.62 -6.46 17.34
CA THR A 204 11.41 -5.64 17.16
C THR A 204 11.64 -4.66 16.03
N ILE A 205 10.73 -4.65 15.06
CA ILE A 205 10.63 -3.66 14.00
C ILE A 205 9.34 -2.87 14.17
N HIS A 206 9.20 -1.77 13.44
CA HIS A 206 8.02 -0.93 13.55
C HIS A 206 7.39 -0.66 12.19
N ASP A 207 6.07 -0.76 12.13
CA ASP A 207 5.30 -0.24 11.01
C ASP A 207 4.92 1.21 11.32
N THR A 208 5.20 2.12 10.39
CA THR A 208 4.56 3.43 10.33
C THR A 208 3.08 3.22 10.07
N VAL A 209 2.21 3.78 10.91
CA VAL A 209 0.75 3.69 10.74
C VAL A 209 0.12 5.07 10.88
N LEU A 210 -0.52 5.53 9.81
CA LEU A 210 -1.43 6.68 9.82
C LEU A 210 -2.81 6.20 9.41
N ALA A 211 -3.79 6.39 10.29
CA ALA A 211 -5.21 6.24 9.98
C ALA A 211 -5.93 7.56 10.28
N ALA A 212 -6.57 8.15 9.28
CA ALA A 212 -7.27 9.42 9.42
C ALA A 212 -8.61 9.39 8.69
N ILE A 213 -9.63 10.04 9.24
CA ILE A 213 -10.97 10.16 8.66
C ILE A 213 -11.17 11.59 8.20
N LEU A 214 -11.58 11.77 6.95
CA LEU A 214 -11.98 13.06 6.41
C LEU A 214 -13.34 13.45 7.00
N SER A 215 -13.37 14.50 7.78
CA SER A 215 -14.61 14.99 8.43
C SER A 215 -15.58 15.50 7.37
N SER A 216 -16.86 15.21 7.52
CA SER A 216 -17.89 15.85 6.71
C SER A 216 -17.84 17.36 6.95
N ALA A 217 -17.81 18.16 5.88
CA ALA A 217 -18.00 19.60 6.02
C ALA A 217 -19.38 19.84 6.68
N ASN A 218 -19.39 20.55 7.80
CA ASN A 218 -20.63 20.97 8.46
C ASN A 218 -21.37 21.97 7.58
#